data_3b2c7d8175d7fb2e800d4bcc36d60d3c
#
_entry.id   3b2c7d8175d7fb2e800d4bcc36d60d3c
#
_cell.length_a   1.000
_cell.length_b   1.000
_cell.length_c   1.000
_cell.angle_alpha   90.00
_cell.angle_beta   90.00
_cell.angle_gamma   90.00
#
_symmetry.space_group_name_H-M   'P 1'
#
loop_
_entity.id
_entity.type
_entity.pdbx_description
1 polymer ?
#
loop_
_entity_poly.entity_id
_entity_poly.type
_entity_poly.pdbx_seq_one_letter_code
_entity_poly.pdbx_strand_id
1 'polypeptide(L)'
;LIQLVALRDAWERFTRVWVTFDKSDARSLLANERVHYAYGPTNRSVKNLLRNLFVAWRVVRDARPRVVVTTGAGVAVPFAWVARLRGATVVYVESLARIEGPSLSYRLIAPIARRRYVQWPELAQALPRTRFVGNVFSEGA
;
A
#
# COMPACT_ATOMS: atom_id res chain seq x y z
N LEU A 1 3.95 -0.77 6.86
CA LEU A 1 5.27 -1.22 6.38
C LEU A 1 5.58 -2.66 6.80
N ILE A 2 5.49 -3.00 8.07
CA ILE A 2 5.81 -4.34 8.61
C ILE A 2 5.02 -5.43 7.89
N GLN A 3 3.76 -5.22 7.60
CA GLN A 3 2.92 -6.18 6.89
C GLN A 3 3.41 -6.42 5.44
N LEU A 4 3.88 -5.38 4.75
CA LEU A 4 4.48 -5.53 3.42
C LEU A 4 5.81 -6.28 3.48
N VAL A 5 6.62 -6.00 4.49
CA VAL A 5 7.87 -6.73 4.69
C VAL A 5 7.60 -8.21 4.98
N ALA A 6 6.54 -8.52 5.74
CA ALA A 6 6.13 -9.90 6.01
C ALA A 6 5.71 -10.68 4.74
N LEU A 7 5.32 -9.98 3.68
CA LEU A 7 4.98 -10.58 2.38
C LEU A 7 6.19 -10.78 1.46
N ARG A 8 7.38 -10.92 2.01
CA ARG A 8 8.64 -11.01 1.27
C ARG A 8 8.60 -11.99 0.10
N ASP A 9 8.07 -13.18 0.30
CA ASP A 9 8.00 -14.20 -0.74
C ASP A 9 7.20 -13.78 -1.98
N ALA A 10 6.28 -12.85 -1.80
CA ALA A 10 5.47 -12.32 -2.90
C ALA A 10 6.21 -11.30 -3.76
N TRP A 11 7.21 -10.62 -3.23
CA TRP A 11 7.84 -9.49 -3.92
C TRP A 11 9.36 -9.61 -4.13
N GLU A 12 10.06 -10.50 -3.42
CA GLU A 12 11.53 -10.54 -3.44
C GLU A 12 12.13 -10.83 -4.83
N ARG A 13 11.39 -11.51 -5.70
CA ARG A 13 11.82 -11.84 -7.07
C ARG A 13 11.75 -10.66 -8.04
N PHE A 14 11.05 -9.60 -7.67
CA PHE A 14 10.79 -8.48 -8.57
C PHE A 14 11.69 -7.30 -8.30
N THR A 15 12.06 -6.59 -9.34
CA THR A 15 12.64 -5.26 -9.22
C THR A 15 11.59 -4.35 -8.59
N ARG A 16 11.95 -3.64 -7.53
CA ARG A 16 10.98 -2.91 -6.71
C ARG A 16 11.51 -1.59 -6.19
N VAL A 17 10.57 -0.73 -5.88
CA VAL A 17 10.80 0.55 -5.24
C VAL A 17 9.82 0.67 -4.08
N TRP A 18 10.29 1.16 -2.96
CA TRP A 18 9.49 1.36 -1.76
C TRP A 18 9.13 2.83 -1.59
N VAL A 19 7.92 3.07 -1.13
CA VAL A 19 7.47 4.40 -0.71
C VAL A 19 6.94 4.30 0.71
N THR A 20 7.48 5.09 1.60
CA THR A 20 7.11 5.10 3.01
C THR A 20 7.46 6.44 3.65
N PHE A 21 7.07 6.63 4.90
CA PHE A 21 7.52 7.78 5.68
C PHE A 21 8.95 7.59 6.19
N ASP A 22 9.65 8.71 6.35
CA ASP A 22 11.00 8.71 6.89
C ASP A 22 10.99 8.50 8.41
N LYS A 23 11.03 7.23 8.80
CA LYS A 23 11.06 6.79 10.19
C LYS A 23 12.21 5.82 10.42
N SER A 24 12.66 5.70 11.66
CA SER A 24 13.80 4.84 12.02
C SER A 24 13.58 3.38 11.69
N ASP A 25 12.35 2.87 11.89
CA ASP A 25 11.99 1.49 11.55
C ASP A 25 12.06 1.26 10.04
N ALA A 26 11.58 2.23 9.24
CA ALA A 26 11.66 2.15 7.79
C ALA A 26 13.11 2.15 7.30
N ARG A 27 13.95 2.99 7.86
CA ARG A 27 15.38 3.03 7.52
C ARG A 27 16.10 1.72 7.82
N SER A 28 15.76 1.10 8.94
CA SER A 28 16.35 -0.19 9.35
C SER A 28 15.85 -1.34 8.48
N LEU A 29 14.55 -1.44 8.28
CA LEU A 29 13.93 -2.55 7.52
C LEU A 29 14.25 -2.50 6.03
N LEU A 30 14.45 -1.32 5.48
CA LEU A 30 14.66 -1.10 4.05
C LEU A 30 16.08 -0.62 3.72
N ALA A 31 17.06 -0.91 4.57
CA ALA A 31 18.43 -0.41 4.42
C ALA A 31 19.09 -0.75 3.08
N ASN A 32 18.74 -1.90 2.49
CA ASN A 32 19.28 -2.37 1.22
C ASN A 32 18.29 -2.21 0.04
N GLU A 33 17.25 -1.40 0.23
CA GLU A 33 16.19 -1.21 -0.76
C GLU A 33 16.22 0.19 -1.36
N ARG A 34 15.64 0.34 -2.55
CA ARG A 34 15.38 1.65 -3.14
C ARG A 34 14.13 2.23 -2.51
N VAL A 35 14.29 3.30 -1.76
CA VAL A 35 13.21 3.92 -0.99
C VAL A 35 13.03 5.38 -1.37
N HIS A 36 11.79 5.79 -1.56
CA HIS A 36 11.37 7.18 -1.64
C HIS A 36 10.57 7.54 -0.39
N TYR A 37 10.92 8.64 0.24
CA TYR A 37 10.22 9.10 1.43
C TYR A 37 9.15 10.10 1.08
N ALA A 38 7.95 9.86 1.58
CA ALA A 38 6.81 10.74 1.43
C ALA A 38 6.68 11.73 2.60
N TYR A 39 5.90 12.76 2.40
CA TYR A 39 5.65 13.79 3.41
C TYR A 39 4.54 13.37 4.37
N GLY A 40 4.80 13.48 5.65
CA GLY A 40 3.84 13.27 6.73
C GLY A 40 3.77 14.49 7.65
N PRO A 41 2.73 14.59 8.50
CA PRO A 41 1.57 13.70 8.56
C PRO A 41 0.60 13.89 7.38
N THR A 42 -0.18 12.85 7.06
CA THR A 42 -1.16 12.89 5.98
C THR A 42 -2.58 13.21 6.44
N ASN A 43 -2.83 13.07 7.73
CA ASN A 43 -4.14 13.36 8.30
C ASN A 43 -4.46 14.85 8.22
N ARG A 44 -5.56 15.19 7.53
CA ARG A 44 -6.08 16.55 7.40
C ARG A 44 -5.07 17.58 6.85
N SER A 45 -4.07 17.13 6.07
CA SER A 45 -3.07 18.01 5.48
C SER A 45 -3.20 18.04 3.96
N VAL A 46 -3.88 19.04 3.42
CA VAL A 46 -3.97 19.28 1.98
C VAL A 46 -2.60 19.58 1.39
N LYS A 47 -1.76 20.31 2.12
CA LYS A 47 -0.40 20.63 1.69
C LYS A 47 0.44 19.37 1.47
N ASN A 48 0.39 18.41 2.40
CA ASN A 48 1.12 17.16 2.26
C ASN A 48 0.50 16.25 1.22
N LEU A 49 -0.82 16.28 1.03
CA LEU A 49 -1.47 15.59 -0.06
C LEU A 49 -0.95 16.06 -1.42
N LEU A 50 -0.87 17.37 -1.65
CA LEU A 50 -0.34 17.94 -2.90
C LEU A 50 1.14 17.64 -3.09
N ARG A 51 1.94 17.71 -2.03
CA ARG A 51 3.36 17.31 -2.07
C ARG A 51 3.52 15.83 -2.44
N ASN A 52 2.72 14.97 -1.84
CA ASN A 52 2.75 13.54 -2.12
C ASN A 52 2.24 13.20 -3.52
N LEU A 53 1.28 13.94 -4.06
CA LEU A 53 0.88 13.81 -5.46
C LEU A 53 2.04 14.12 -6.41
N PHE A 54 2.79 15.18 -6.13
CA PHE A 54 3.96 15.52 -6.94
C PHE A 54 5.07 14.45 -6.84
N VAL A 55 5.34 13.96 -5.63
CA VAL A 55 6.30 12.86 -5.42
C VAL A 55 5.82 11.60 -6.12
N ALA A 56 4.53 11.28 -6.01
CA ALA A 56 3.93 10.13 -6.69
C ALA A 56 4.10 10.21 -8.21
N TRP A 57 3.85 11.37 -8.80
CA TRP A 57 4.03 11.57 -10.22
C TRP A 57 5.48 11.31 -10.65
N ARG A 58 6.45 11.86 -9.93
CA ARG A 58 7.89 11.66 -10.21
C ARG A 58 8.30 10.21 -10.07
N VAL A 59 7.96 9.58 -8.96
CA VAL A 59 8.34 8.19 -8.66
C VAL A 59 7.71 7.23 -9.67
N VAL A 60 6.43 7.36 -9.94
CA VAL A 60 5.72 6.50 -10.89
C VAL A 60 6.24 6.71 -12.31
N ARG A 61 6.51 7.94 -12.71
CA ARG A 61 7.11 8.23 -14.01
C ARG A 61 8.47 7.56 -14.18
N ASP A 62 9.31 7.63 -13.16
CA ASP A 62 10.68 7.13 -13.22
C ASP A 62 10.75 5.60 -13.04
N ALA A 63 9.97 5.06 -12.11
CA ALA A 63 9.95 3.63 -11.83
C ALA A 63 9.12 2.81 -12.83
N ARG A 64 8.10 3.41 -13.43
CA ARG A 64 7.17 2.75 -14.37
C ARG A 64 6.66 1.41 -13.84
N PRO A 65 6.03 1.38 -12.66
CA PRO A 65 5.60 0.13 -12.05
C PRO A 65 4.50 -0.52 -12.89
N ARG A 66 4.53 -1.84 -12.97
CA ARG A 66 3.42 -2.63 -13.52
C ARG A 66 2.39 -2.96 -12.46
N VAL A 67 2.85 -3.12 -11.24
CA VAL A 67 2.01 -3.46 -10.09
C VAL A 67 2.38 -2.58 -8.91
N VAL A 68 1.38 -2.08 -8.22
CA VAL A 68 1.53 -1.39 -6.94
C VAL A 68 0.82 -2.21 -5.89
N VAL A 69 1.55 -2.57 -4.83
CA VAL A 69 1.00 -3.26 -3.67
C VAL A 69 1.02 -2.30 -2.48
N THR A 70 -0.09 -2.17 -1.81
CA THR A 70 -0.20 -1.28 -0.66
C THR A 70 -0.98 -1.92 0.48
N THR A 71 -0.56 -1.65 1.70
CA THR A 71 -1.30 -2.00 2.92
C THR A 71 -2.10 -0.82 3.48
N GLY A 72 -2.26 0.25 2.68
CA GLY A 72 -2.97 1.46 3.09
C GLY A 72 -2.04 2.51 3.67
N ALA A 73 -2.57 3.38 4.46
CA ALA A 73 -2.04 4.66 4.94
C ALA A 73 -2.34 5.80 3.95
N GLY A 74 -2.42 7.00 4.47
CA GLY A 74 -2.76 8.17 3.66
C GLY A 74 -1.82 8.44 2.50
N VAL A 75 -0.54 8.11 2.65
CA VAL A 75 0.45 8.24 1.57
C VAL A 75 0.16 7.33 0.39
N ALA A 76 -0.46 6.17 0.61
CA ALA A 76 -0.73 5.21 -0.45
C ALA A 76 -1.77 5.71 -1.47
N VAL A 77 -2.68 6.57 -1.05
CA VAL A 77 -3.78 7.05 -1.90
C VAL A 77 -3.26 7.77 -3.15
N PRO A 78 -2.45 8.83 -3.06
CA PRO A 78 -1.94 9.50 -4.26
C PRO A 78 -1.09 8.57 -5.14
N PHE A 79 -0.26 7.72 -4.56
CA PHE A 79 0.57 6.79 -5.33
C PHE A 79 -0.26 5.76 -6.08
N ALA A 80 -1.28 5.17 -5.45
CA ALA A 80 -2.17 4.20 -6.08
C ALA A 80 -2.92 4.82 -7.26
N TRP A 81 -3.47 6.01 -7.10
CA TRP A 81 -4.21 6.71 -8.16
C TRP A 81 -3.32 7.12 -9.32
N VAL A 82 -2.16 7.70 -9.05
CA VAL A 82 -1.21 8.09 -10.12
C VAL A 82 -0.74 6.85 -10.88
N ALA A 83 -0.37 5.79 -10.18
CA ALA A 83 0.07 4.55 -10.81
C ALA A 83 -1.04 3.91 -11.66
N ARG A 84 -2.28 3.90 -11.16
CA ARG A 84 -3.43 3.37 -11.91
C ARG A 84 -3.71 4.17 -13.17
N LEU A 85 -3.65 5.49 -13.09
CA LEU A 85 -3.82 6.36 -14.27
C LEU A 85 -2.72 6.17 -15.31
N ARG A 86 -1.56 5.69 -14.90
CA ARG A 86 -0.46 5.36 -15.80
C ARG A 86 -0.42 3.88 -16.22
N GLY A 87 -1.47 3.13 -15.96
CA GLY A 87 -1.64 1.76 -16.44
C GLY A 87 -1.20 0.65 -15.48
N ALA A 88 -0.75 0.97 -14.28
CA ALA A 88 -0.39 -0.04 -13.30
C ALA A 88 -1.61 -0.75 -12.72
N THR A 89 -1.42 -2.01 -12.32
CA THR A 89 -2.39 -2.76 -11.54
C THR A 89 -2.18 -2.47 -10.06
N VAL A 90 -3.25 -2.13 -9.35
CA VAL A 90 -3.21 -1.86 -7.90
C VAL A 90 -3.74 -3.08 -7.13
N VAL A 91 -2.96 -3.52 -6.17
CA VAL A 91 -3.32 -4.59 -5.22
C VAL A 91 -3.37 -3.98 -3.82
N TYR A 92 -4.50 -4.12 -3.17
CA TYR A 92 -4.70 -3.60 -1.82
C TYR A 92 -4.81 -4.74 -0.80
N VAL A 93 -4.06 -4.60 0.28
CA VAL A 93 -4.13 -5.49 1.43
C VAL A 93 -4.53 -4.66 2.65
N GLU A 94 -5.71 -4.89 3.20
CA GLU A 94 -6.19 -4.13 4.34
C GLU A 94 -5.36 -4.43 5.60
N SER A 95 -5.24 -3.44 6.47
CA SER A 95 -4.46 -3.56 7.69
C SER A 95 -4.99 -4.65 8.62
N LEU A 96 -4.08 -5.39 9.24
CA LEU A 96 -4.40 -6.38 10.28
C LEU A 96 -5.18 -5.77 11.45
N ALA A 97 -4.97 -4.50 11.73
CA ALA A 97 -5.67 -3.78 12.79
C ALA A 97 -7.16 -3.48 12.45
N ARG A 98 -7.59 -3.70 11.21
CA ARG A 98 -8.97 -3.45 10.78
C ARG A 98 -9.80 -4.72 10.85
N ILE A 99 -10.42 -4.95 12.00
CA ILE A 99 -11.28 -6.11 12.26
C ILE A 99 -12.74 -5.79 11.96
N GLU A 100 -13.23 -4.63 12.40
CA GLU A 100 -14.65 -4.26 12.37
C GLU A 100 -15.08 -3.51 11.11
N GLY A 101 -14.15 -2.84 10.42
CA GLY A 101 -14.51 -2.07 9.24
C GLY A 101 -13.31 -1.60 8.43
N PRO A 102 -13.55 -1.15 7.21
CA PRO A 102 -12.47 -0.70 6.33
C PRO A 102 -11.88 0.64 6.74
N SER A 103 -10.61 0.84 6.43
CA SER A 103 -9.94 2.12 6.58
C SER A 103 -10.43 3.15 5.54
N LEU A 104 -10.17 4.43 5.78
CA LEU A 104 -10.41 5.46 4.77
C LEU A 104 -9.57 5.21 3.51
N SER A 105 -8.33 4.78 3.67
CA SER A 105 -7.46 4.44 2.53
C SER A 105 -8.05 3.31 1.69
N TYR A 106 -8.64 2.30 2.32
CA TYR A 106 -9.38 1.26 1.60
C TYR A 106 -10.50 1.86 0.75
N ARG A 107 -11.34 2.70 1.35
CA ARG A 107 -12.48 3.32 0.65
C ARG A 107 -12.05 4.15 -0.55
N LEU A 108 -10.91 4.82 -0.46
CA LEU A 108 -10.38 5.67 -1.53
C LEU A 108 -9.65 4.88 -2.62
N ILE A 109 -9.06 3.74 -2.30
CA ILE A 109 -8.29 2.93 -3.24
C ILE A 109 -9.11 1.77 -3.82
N ALA A 110 -10.09 1.25 -3.09
CA ALA A 110 -10.91 0.11 -3.52
C ALA A 110 -11.50 0.25 -4.93
N PRO A 111 -12.00 1.43 -5.38
CA PRO A 111 -12.55 1.59 -6.73
C PRO A 111 -11.55 1.30 -7.86
N ILE A 112 -10.25 1.48 -7.61
CA ILE A 112 -9.19 1.30 -8.61
C ILE A 112 -8.34 0.06 -8.36
N ALA A 113 -8.54 -0.64 -7.25
CA ALA A 113 -7.80 -1.85 -6.94
C ALA A 113 -8.36 -3.06 -7.69
N ARG A 114 -7.50 -3.75 -8.42
CA ARG A 114 -7.87 -4.99 -9.11
C ARG A 114 -8.05 -6.16 -8.15
N ARG A 115 -7.24 -6.20 -7.10
CA ARG A 115 -7.29 -7.20 -6.04
C ARG A 115 -7.35 -6.51 -4.70
N ARG A 116 -8.23 -7.02 -3.83
CA ARG A 116 -8.44 -6.50 -2.49
C ARG A 116 -8.45 -7.65 -1.51
N TYR A 117 -7.46 -7.68 -0.64
CA TYR A 117 -7.30 -8.70 0.37
C TYR A 117 -7.60 -8.12 1.75
N VAL A 118 -8.21 -8.90 2.59
CA VAL A 118 -8.48 -8.58 3.99
C VAL A 118 -7.82 -9.61 4.89
N GLN A 119 -7.52 -9.22 6.11
CA GLN A 119 -6.80 -10.04 7.09
C GLN A 119 -7.74 -10.86 7.98
N TRP A 120 -9.04 -10.63 7.87
CA TRP A 120 -10.05 -11.25 8.72
C TRP A 120 -11.23 -11.75 7.87
N PRO A 121 -11.73 -12.98 8.11
CA PRO A 121 -12.83 -13.52 7.34
C PRO A 121 -14.13 -12.71 7.48
N GLU A 122 -14.34 -12.07 8.62
CA GLU A 122 -15.50 -11.20 8.87
C GLU A 122 -15.55 -10.01 7.90
N LEU A 123 -14.39 -9.40 7.61
CA LEU A 123 -14.31 -8.32 6.64
C LEU A 123 -14.56 -8.80 5.21
N ALA A 124 -14.14 -10.01 4.87
CA ALA A 124 -14.41 -10.58 3.55
C ALA A 124 -15.92 -10.80 3.33
N GLN A 125 -16.64 -11.13 4.37
CA GLN A 125 -18.11 -11.27 4.31
C GLN A 125 -18.81 -9.92 4.21
N ALA A 126 -18.28 -8.89 4.86
CA ALA A 126 -18.88 -7.56 4.92
C ALA A 126 -18.56 -6.69 3.70
N LEU A 127 -17.43 -6.90 3.03
CA LEU A 127 -16.94 -6.06 1.95
C LEU A 127 -17.00 -6.79 0.61
N PRO A 128 -17.68 -6.21 -0.42
CA PRO A 128 -17.79 -6.85 -1.73
C PRO A 128 -16.42 -6.92 -2.43
N ARG A 129 -16.22 -7.99 -3.19
CA ARG A 129 -15.01 -8.20 -4.01
C ARG A 129 -13.70 -8.23 -3.22
N THR A 130 -13.75 -8.52 -1.93
CA THR A 130 -12.56 -8.77 -1.11
C THR A 130 -12.35 -10.27 -0.95
N ARG A 131 -11.11 -10.64 -0.64
CA ARG A 131 -10.71 -12.02 -0.41
C ARG A 131 -9.96 -12.14 0.90
N PHE A 132 -10.29 -13.17 1.65
CA PHE A 132 -9.52 -13.63 2.79
C PHE A 132 -8.78 -14.92 2.39
N VAL A 133 -7.46 -14.88 2.48
CA VAL A 133 -6.59 -16.03 2.14
C VAL A 133 -5.64 -16.38 3.28
N GLY A 134 -5.95 -15.92 4.47
CA GLY A 134 -5.10 -15.98 5.65
C GLY A 134 -4.60 -14.59 6.04
N ASN A 135 -3.89 -14.51 7.13
CA ASN A 135 -3.31 -13.24 7.57
C ASN A 135 -1.79 -13.27 7.36
N VAL A 136 -1.19 -12.08 7.20
CA VAL A 136 0.23 -11.96 6.81
C VAL A 136 1.22 -12.54 7.83
N PHE A 137 0.78 -12.77 9.05
CA PHE A 137 1.59 -13.35 10.13
C PHE A 137 1.19 -14.77 10.49
N SER A 138 0.15 -15.33 9.86
CA SER A 138 -0.15 -16.76 10.02
C SER A 138 0.88 -17.59 9.27
N GLU A 139 1.51 -18.52 9.95
CA GLU A 139 2.30 -19.53 9.27
C GLU A 139 1.39 -20.24 8.28
N GLY A 140 1.87 -20.38 7.06
CA GLY A 140 1.06 -20.90 5.97
C GLY A 140 0.45 -22.25 6.32
N ALA A 141 -0.84 -22.31 6.18
CA ALA A 141 -1.53 -23.59 6.17
C ALA A 141 -1.16 -24.38 4.90
#